data_a4cd9e97103da51324983a537e7bcb72
#
_entry.id   a4cd9e97103da51324983a537e7bcb72
#
_cell.length_a   1.000
_cell.length_b   1.000
_cell.length_c   1.000
_cell.angle_alpha   90.00
_cell.angle_beta   90.00
_cell.angle_gamma   90.00
#
_symmetry.space_group_name_H-M   'P 1'
#
loop_
_entity.id
_entity.type
_entity.pdbx_description
1 polymer ?
#
loop_
_entity_poly.entity_id
_entity_poly.type
_entity_poly.pdbx_seq_one_letter_code
_entity_poly.pdbx_strand_id
1 'polypeptide(L)'
;MHKNLSYFFYFLIIIYVQSQQTPNVVFISVDDLKPTIGSFGDEIAITPNLDYLSRSSTIFLNNHTQQAICSPSRISLLTGMRPDYTQVYDLKTKMRDKRPDILTLPQYFKNNGYITAGIGKIFDPRGVDNLLDEPSWSIPFIKAHKIPYPDDFGQPKLGFYQNPEIKAKIDRMIVENNLKRGNAGKFFKNKYKPPVSNSNAPDQAYTDGAIAEEAIRLIDRLSSDKNPFFLAVGFKRPHLPFSAPKKYFNLYNPNKIPIEPFRKRAESVGDLAYHNSGELQSYVEDGREYILDSNQQLQLDEDFERELIHGYYACVTFIDFQIGKIIKKLNQIGLMNNTIIVVWGDQGYHFGDHQLWNKHSNFEQATRSPLIIYNPKTKTAQKIVTPTEFVDVFPTLIEMAELKPLDHLDGNSLTPLMLGKQQKVKDFAVSQYPRRNFMGYSFRTANHRYTLWIEKEKIGSKINENDIKQEELFDYSSDPLETENHIGKTGYKNIYNDLKQQALLFLSPVQNIKTNSISSSLSTGIKDLLMQSDYNTNKVYVGATLNHSQLNTKVSDLYLKDFNY
;
A
#
# COMPACT_ATOMS: atom_id res chain seq x y z
N MET A 1 64.50 31.37 -48.45
CA MET A 1 64.19 31.40 -47.01
C MET A 1 62.67 31.46 -46.83
N HIS A 2 62.03 30.31 -46.65
CA HIS A 2 60.61 30.25 -46.31
C HIS A 2 60.48 29.79 -44.88
N LYS A 3 59.89 30.64 -44.03
CA LYS A 3 59.57 30.32 -42.63
C LYS A 3 58.17 29.70 -42.60
N ASN A 4 58.06 28.42 -42.31
CA ASN A 4 56.82 27.73 -41.98
C ASN A 4 56.40 28.10 -40.57
N LEU A 5 55.29 28.81 -40.42
CA LEU A 5 54.61 29.08 -39.14
C LEU A 5 53.60 27.99 -38.91
N SER A 6 53.88 27.05 -37.98
CA SER A 6 52.96 25.98 -37.60
C SER A 6 52.07 26.50 -36.48
N TYR A 7 50.76 26.66 -36.77
CA TYR A 7 49.73 27.01 -35.78
C TYR A 7 49.27 25.74 -35.09
N PHE A 8 49.61 25.60 -33.80
CA PHE A 8 49.08 24.57 -32.90
C PHE A 8 47.71 25.03 -32.36
N PHE A 9 46.63 24.43 -32.87
CA PHE A 9 45.29 24.61 -32.30
C PHE A 9 45.13 23.71 -31.08
N TYR A 10 45.17 24.28 -29.87
CA TYR A 10 44.73 23.58 -28.65
C TYR A 10 43.22 23.55 -28.60
N PHE A 11 42.62 22.37 -28.85
CA PHE A 11 41.23 22.09 -28.56
C PHE A 11 41.07 21.82 -27.05
N LEU A 12 40.62 22.81 -26.30
CA LEU A 12 40.17 22.64 -24.92
C LEU A 12 38.84 21.90 -24.93
N ILE A 13 38.85 20.58 -24.76
CA ILE A 13 37.66 19.77 -24.46
C ILE A 13 37.24 20.11 -23.02
N ILE A 14 36.32 21.04 -22.85
CA ILE A 14 35.62 21.25 -21.57
C ILE A 14 34.69 20.06 -21.38
N ILE A 15 35.17 19.05 -20.62
CA ILE A 15 34.30 17.98 -20.12
C ILE A 15 33.40 18.63 -19.08
N TYR A 16 32.18 18.97 -19.47
CA TYR A 16 31.12 19.28 -18.52
C TYR A 16 30.81 17.99 -17.75
N VAL A 17 31.49 17.79 -16.62
CA VAL A 17 31.04 16.84 -15.61
C VAL A 17 29.78 17.46 -15.03
N GLN A 18 28.63 17.10 -15.63
CA GLN A 18 27.34 17.42 -15.04
C GLN A 18 27.30 16.66 -13.72
N SER A 19 27.58 17.35 -12.61
CA SER A 19 27.42 16.79 -11.26
C SER A 19 25.99 16.20 -11.20
N GLN A 20 25.92 14.89 -11.11
CA GLN A 20 24.64 14.20 -11.05
C GLN A 20 23.93 14.67 -9.78
N GLN A 21 22.90 15.47 -9.93
CA GLN A 21 22.20 16.06 -8.81
C GLN A 21 21.51 14.95 -8.02
N THR A 22 21.73 14.88 -6.73
CA THR A 22 21.09 13.94 -5.80
C THR A 22 19.57 14.05 -5.95
N PRO A 23 18.83 12.94 -6.23
CA PRO A 23 17.41 13.03 -6.52
C PRO A 23 16.60 13.39 -5.27
N ASN A 24 15.54 14.16 -5.46
CA ASN A 24 14.49 14.31 -4.46
C ASN A 24 13.67 13.01 -4.34
N VAL A 25 12.94 12.87 -3.25
CA VAL A 25 11.99 11.77 -3.05
C VAL A 25 10.62 12.33 -2.70
N VAL A 26 9.60 11.93 -3.45
CA VAL A 26 8.18 12.13 -3.11
C VAL A 26 7.58 10.77 -2.80
N PHE A 27 7.22 10.56 -1.53
CA PHE A 27 6.81 9.28 -0.98
C PHE A 27 5.34 9.34 -0.58
N ILE A 28 4.47 8.72 -1.41
CA ILE A 28 3.01 8.84 -1.30
C ILE A 28 2.43 7.54 -0.75
N SER A 29 1.83 7.61 0.43
CA SER A 29 1.06 6.51 1.02
C SER A 29 -0.45 6.72 0.87
N VAL A 30 -1.18 5.64 0.61
CA VAL A 30 -2.64 5.63 0.47
C VAL A 30 -3.21 4.57 1.41
N ASP A 31 -4.08 4.98 2.34
CA ASP A 31 -4.61 4.13 3.41
C ASP A 31 -5.69 3.17 2.89
N ASP A 32 -5.55 1.87 3.14
CA ASP A 32 -6.46 0.80 2.69
C ASP A 32 -6.61 0.69 1.14
N LEU A 33 -5.59 1.04 0.37
CA LEU A 33 -5.63 0.90 -1.08
C LEU A 33 -5.24 -0.51 -1.52
N LYS A 34 -6.22 -1.32 -1.95
CA LYS A 34 -5.94 -2.57 -2.70
C LYS A 34 -5.57 -2.24 -4.16
N PRO A 35 -5.11 -3.20 -5.00
CA PRO A 35 -4.74 -2.94 -6.39
C PRO A 35 -5.91 -2.56 -7.32
N THR A 36 -6.84 -1.70 -6.88
CA THR A 36 -7.94 -1.11 -7.66
C THR A 36 -7.45 0.07 -8.47
N ILE A 37 -6.55 -0.19 -9.42
CA ILE A 37 -5.90 0.79 -10.29
C ILE A 37 -5.86 0.21 -11.71
N GLY A 38 -6.18 1.00 -12.73
CA GLY A 38 -6.23 0.53 -14.13
C GLY A 38 -4.94 -0.13 -14.59
N SER A 39 -3.77 0.43 -14.27
CA SER A 39 -2.46 -0.14 -14.63
C SER A 39 -2.15 -1.48 -13.92
N PHE A 40 -2.84 -1.80 -12.83
CA PHE A 40 -2.79 -3.10 -12.14
C PHE A 40 -3.80 -4.12 -12.70
N GLY A 41 -4.62 -3.74 -13.68
CA GLY A 41 -5.58 -4.60 -14.35
C GLY A 41 -7.01 -4.50 -13.83
N ASP A 42 -7.33 -3.52 -12.97
CA ASP A 42 -8.70 -3.24 -12.55
C ASP A 42 -9.42 -2.49 -13.68
N GLU A 43 -10.48 -3.12 -14.25
CA GLU A 43 -11.23 -2.57 -15.39
C GLU A 43 -12.29 -1.53 -14.98
N ILE A 44 -12.56 -1.39 -13.68
CA ILE A 44 -13.60 -0.52 -13.14
C ILE A 44 -13.00 0.78 -12.63
N ALA A 45 -11.82 0.71 -12.03
CA ALA A 45 -11.15 1.85 -11.43
C ALA A 45 -10.86 2.96 -12.47
N ILE A 46 -11.26 4.18 -12.14
CA ILE A 46 -10.96 5.36 -12.94
C ILE A 46 -9.77 6.08 -12.30
N THR A 47 -8.56 5.73 -12.75
CA THR A 47 -7.28 6.17 -12.16
C THR A 47 -6.32 6.77 -13.19
N PRO A 48 -6.74 7.79 -13.97
CA PRO A 48 -5.97 8.28 -15.12
C PRO A 48 -4.59 8.82 -14.75
N ASN A 49 -4.41 9.38 -13.54
CA ASN A 49 -3.13 9.95 -13.12
C ASN A 49 -2.13 8.88 -12.67
N LEU A 50 -2.58 7.86 -11.93
CA LEU A 50 -1.76 6.70 -11.58
C LEU A 50 -1.40 5.89 -12.82
N ASP A 51 -2.34 5.73 -13.75
CA ASP A 51 -2.10 5.05 -15.02
C ASP A 51 -1.09 5.82 -15.88
N TYR A 52 -1.17 7.16 -15.90
CA TYR A 52 -0.17 8.00 -16.56
C TYR A 52 1.22 7.82 -15.93
N LEU A 53 1.33 7.92 -14.60
CA LEU A 53 2.60 7.72 -13.88
C LEU A 53 3.20 6.34 -14.17
N SER A 54 2.36 5.32 -14.22
CA SER A 54 2.74 3.92 -14.45
C SER A 54 3.38 3.68 -15.83
N ARG A 55 3.08 4.52 -16.83
CA ARG A 55 3.69 4.44 -18.18
C ARG A 55 5.20 4.70 -18.19
N SER A 56 5.73 5.29 -17.12
CA SER A 56 7.15 5.59 -16.96
C SER A 56 7.71 5.05 -15.64
N SER A 57 7.03 4.09 -15.02
CA SER A 57 7.35 3.54 -13.71
C SER A 57 7.45 2.02 -13.74
N THR A 58 8.10 1.47 -12.73
CA THR A 58 7.97 0.05 -12.41
C THR A 58 6.78 -0.15 -11.49
N ILE A 59 5.85 -1.03 -11.86
CA ILE A 59 4.73 -1.45 -11.02
C ILE A 59 4.94 -2.90 -10.55
N PHE A 60 4.68 -3.13 -9.25
CA PHE A 60 4.91 -4.42 -8.60
C PHE A 60 3.55 -5.09 -8.37
N LEU A 61 3.18 -6.02 -9.25
CA LEU A 61 1.85 -6.63 -9.26
C LEU A 61 1.66 -7.67 -8.14
N ASN A 62 2.75 -8.19 -7.60
CA ASN A 62 2.77 -9.22 -6.55
C ASN A 62 3.56 -8.71 -5.33
N ASN A 63 3.16 -7.54 -4.82
CA ASN A 63 3.77 -6.91 -3.66
C ASN A 63 2.89 -7.06 -2.43
N HIS A 64 3.50 -7.42 -1.29
CA HIS A 64 2.77 -7.78 -0.06
C HIS A 64 3.22 -6.98 1.16
N THR A 65 2.23 -6.65 2.00
CA THR A 65 2.49 -6.09 3.33
C THR A 65 2.94 -7.17 4.31
N GLN A 66 3.75 -6.80 5.30
CA GLN A 66 4.17 -7.73 6.36
C GLN A 66 3.05 -8.08 7.32
N GLN A 67 2.08 -7.20 7.52
CA GLN A 67 0.88 -7.47 8.32
C GLN A 67 -0.26 -6.56 7.86
N ALA A 68 -1.41 -7.12 7.52
CA ALA A 68 -2.55 -6.39 6.95
C ALA A 68 -3.30 -5.56 8.00
N ILE A 69 -2.62 -4.59 8.60
CA ILE A 69 -3.14 -3.58 9.53
C ILE A 69 -2.19 -2.38 9.59
N CYS A 70 -2.73 -1.16 9.59
CA CYS A 70 -2.00 0.08 9.33
C CYS A 70 -0.68 0.27 10.10
N SER A 71 -0.65 0.13 11.44
CA SER A 71 0.56 0.43 12.22
C SER A 71 1.71 -0.54 11.92
N PRO A 72 1.55 -1.87 12.07
CA PRO A 72 2.60 -2.84 11.74
C PRO A 72 3.07 -2.75 10.28
N SER A 73 2.14 -2.62 9.33
CA SER A 73 2.46 -2.49 7.91
C SER A 73 3.38 -1.29 7.64
N ARG A 74 2.94 -0.11 8.08
CA ARG A 74 3.66 1.15 7.86
C ARG A 74 5.00 1.17 8.58
N ILE A 75 5.06 0.65 9.80
CA ILE A 75 6.32 0.54 10.55
C ILE A 75 7.27 -0.40 9.82
N SER A 76 6.83 -1.56 9.32
CA SER A 76 7.69 -2.48 8.58
C SER A 76 8.27 -1.83 7.33
N LEU A 77 7.48 -1.14 6.54
CA LEU A 77 7.97 -0.42 5.35
C LEU A 77 8.95 0.68 5.73
N LEU A 78 8.58 1.51 6.72
CA LEU A 78 9.35 2.69 7.10
C LEU A 78 10.63 2.37 7.89
N THR A 79 10.78 1.14 8.38
CA THR A 79 11.99 0.68 9.07
C THR A 79 12.77 -0.36 8.29
N GLY A 80 12.18 -0.94 7.24
CA GLY A 80 12.76 -2.08 6.52
C GLY A 80 12.84 -3.35 7.35
N MET A 81 12.08 -3.44 8.47
CA MET A 81 12.13 -4.52 9.45
C MET A 81 10.76 -5.18 9.61
N ARG A 82 10.74 -6.51 9.80
CA ARG A 82 9.51 -7.27 9.99
C ARG A 82 8.88 -7.04 11.37
N PRO A 83 7.58 -7.31 11.55
CA PRO A 83 6.90 -7.15 12.84
C PRO A 83 7.55 -7.92 13.99
N ASP A 84 8.14 -9.10 13.73
CA ASP A 84 8.83 -9.88 14.77
C ASP A 84 10.09 -9.18 15.31
N TYR A 85 10.77 -8.41 14.48
CA TYR A 85 11.86 -7.55 14.94
C TYR A 85 11.33 -6.31 15.66
N THR A 86 10.37 -5.60 15.05
CA THR A 86 9.84 -4.35 15.62
C THR A 86 8.99 -4.58 16.87
N GLN A 87 8.46 -5.79 17.06
CA GLN A 87 7.51 -6.19 18.11
C GLN A 87 6.20 -5.37 18.11
N VAL A 88 5.85 -4.82 16.95
CA VAL A 88 4.60 -4.08 16.74
C VAL A 88 3.65 -4.96 15.93
N TYR A 89 2.66 -5.53 16.60
CA TYR A 89 1.66 -6.44 16.01
C TYR A 89 0.24 -5.87 16.05
N ASP A 90 0.08 -4.69 16.60
CA ASP A 90 -1.23 -4.06 16.82
C ASP A 90 -1.19 -2.53 16.56
N LEU A 91 -2.32 -1.87 16.81
CA LEU A 91 -2.47 -0.43 16.62
C LEU A 91 -2.11 0.41 17.85
N LYS A 92 -1.70 -0.19 18.97
CA LYS A 92 -1.49 0.51 20.26
C LYS A 92 -0.03 0.53 20.67
N THR A 93 0.71 -0.51 20.28
CA THR A 93 2.14 -0.64 20.60
C THR A 93 2.93 0.42 19.85
N LYS A 94 3.65 1.26 20.57
CA LYS A 94 4.50 2.28 19.97
C LYS A 94 5.85 1.69 19.58
N MET A 95 6.28 1.98 18.37
CA MET A 95 7.52 1.46 17.79
C MET A 95 8.73 1.74 18.68
N ARG A 96 8.91 2.98 19.13
CA ARG A 96 10.08 3.37 19.92
C ARG A 96 10.03 2.93 21.37
N ASP A 97 8.88 2.54 21.90
CA ASP A 97 8.80 1.87 23.21
C ASP A 97 9.40 0.45 23.15
N LYS A 98 9.36 -0.19 21.97
CA LYS A 98 9.93 -1.52 21.72
C LYS A 98 11.37 -1.47 21.20
N ARG A 99 11.66 -0.52 20.32
CA ARG A 99 12.94 -0.32 19.66
C ARG A 99 13.30 1.17 19.69
N PRO A 100 13.85 1.70 20.79
CA PRO A 100 14.12 3.15 20.93
C PRO A 100 15.01 3.71 19.84
N ASP A 101 16.03 2.94 19.43
CA ASP A 101 17.05 3.34 18.46
C ASP A 101 16.73 2.93 17.02
N ILE A 102 15.51 2.45 16.74
CA ILE A 102 15.17 2.01 15.39
C ILE A 102 15.28 3.17 14.40
N LEU A 103 15.96 2.91 13.29
CA LEU A 103 16.14 3.89 12.23
C LEU A 103 14.98 3.81 11.25
N THR A 104 14.33 4.95 10.98
CA THR A 104 13.26 5.03 9.99
C THR A 104 13.80 5.53 8.65
N LEU A 105 13.12 5.20 7.57
CA LEU A 105 13.45 5.64 6.21
C LEU A 105 13.58 7.17 6.12
N PRO A 106 12.59 8.00 6.56
CA PRO A 106 12.79 9.45 6.54
C PRO A 106 13.95 9.91 7.42
N GLN A 107 14.15 9.30 8.60
CA GLN A 107 15.27 9.63 9.48
C GLN A 107 16.61 9.32 8.81
N TYR A 108 16.73 8.22 8.07
CA TYR A 108 17.93 7.89 7.34
C TYR A 108 18.24 8.93 6.26
N PHE A 109 17.24 9.36 5.48
CA PHE A 109 17.40 10.44 4.51
C PHE A 109 17.81 11.75 5.19
N LYS A 110 17.17 12.12 6.32
CA LYS A 110 17.54 13.29 7.12
C LYS A 110 19.01 13.25 7.56
N ASN A 111 19.47 12.10 8.05
CA ASN A 111 20.87 11.90 8.49
C ASN A 111 21.88 11.96 7.33
N ASN A 112 21.41 11.82 6.08
CA ASN A 112 22.21 11.93 4.86
C ASN A 112 21.99 13.27 4.11
N GLY A 113 21.56 14.32 4.82
CA GLY A 113 21.54 15.69 4.30
C GLY A 113 20.27 16.09 3.56
N TYR A 114 19.24 15.24 3.53
CA TYR A 114 17.95 15.61 2.97
C TYR A 114 17.12 16.47 3.92
N ILE A 115 16.36 17.39 3.39
CA ILE A 115 15.27 18.05 4.15
C ILE A 115 14.07 17.14 4.13
N THR A 116 13.70 16.59 5.29
CA THR A 116 12.55 15.68 5.41
C THR A 116 11.32 16.40 5.91
N ALA A 117 10.19 16.21 5.22
CA ALA A 117 8.89 16.75 5.58
C ALA A 117 7.81 15.68 5.45
N GLY A 118 6.83 15.70 6.34
CA GLY A 118 5.72 14.74 6.32
C GLY A 118 4.37 15.41 6.58
N ILE A 119 3.34 14.91 5.87
CA ILE A 119 1.96 15.39 6.00
C ILE A 119 0.96 14.25 5.87
N GLY A 120 -0.16 14.33 6.57
CA GLY A 120 -1.28 13.37 6.47
C GLY A 120 -1.09 12.10 7.29
N LYS A 121 -1.19 10.91 6.69
CA LYS A 121 -1.04 9.60 7.37
C LYS A 121 0.16 8.83 6.80
N ILE A 122 1.35 9.07 7.33
CA ILE A 122 2.58 8.33 7.00
C ILE A 122 2.77 7.20 8.00
N PHE A 123 2.98 7.52 9.26
CA PHE A 123 2.81 6.58 10.37
C PHE A 123 1.34 6.50 10.78
N ASP A 124 0.92 5.37 11.33
CA ASP A 124 -0.32 5.35 12.10
C ASP A 124 -0.06 6.08 13.44
N PRO A 125 -0.85 7.12 13.77
CA PRO A 125 -0.58 7.94 14.95
C PRO A 125 -0.66 7.20 16.29
N ARG A 126 -1.21 5.98 16.30
CA ARG A 126 -1.30 5.13 17.50
C ARG A 126 -0.01 4.35 17.75
N GLY A 127 0.78 4.08 16.70
CA GLY A 127 2.03 3.31 16.75
C GLY A 127 3.30 4.14 16.97
N VAL A 128 3.16 5.47 17.12
CA VAL A 128 4.27 6.40 17.31
C VAL A 128 3.94 7.45 18.39
N ASP A 129 4.82 8.41 18.60
CA ASP A 129 4.61 9.52 19.50
C ASP A 129 3.59 10.56 18.99
N ASN A 130 3.28 11.57 19.81
CA ASN A 130 2.36 12.64 19.43
C ASN A 130 2.90 13.58 18.34
N LEU A 131 4.21 13.54 18.05
CA LEU A 131 4.86 14.35 17.03
C LEU A 131 5.03 13.56 15.71
N LEU A 132 4.45 12.36 15.63
CA LEU A 132 4.47 11.45 14.48
C LEU A 132 5.90 11.03 14.09
N ASP A 133 6.67 10.61 15.09
CA ASP A 133 8.08 10.22 15.01
C ASP A 133 9.00 11.42 14.71
N GLU A 134 9.14 12.33 15.68
CA GLU A 134 9.96 13.54 15.56
C GLU A 134 11.35 13.31 14.95
N PRO A 135 12.09 12.25 15.30
CA PRO A 135 13.41 12.01 14.72
C PRO A 135 13.41 11.90 13.19
N SER A 136 12.31 11.50 12.60
CA SER A 136 12.13 11.33 11.14
C SER A 136 12.12 12.67 10.39
N TRP A 137 11.84 13.81 11.02
CA TRP A 137 11.45 15.03 10.30
C TRP A 137 12.41 16.19 10.53
N SER A 138 12.85 16.86 9.46
CA SER A 138 13.56 18.16 9.52
C SER A 138 12.57 19.31 9.73
N ILE A 139 11.43 19.23 9.06
CA ILE A 139 10.30 20.15 9.25
C ILE A 139 9.27 19.41 10.12
N PRO A 140 8.76 20.00 11.22
CA PRO A 140 7.76 19.37 12.06
C PRO A 140 6.59 18.83 11.27
N PHE A 141 6.18 17.59 11.55
CA PHE A 141 5.12 16.89 10.81
C PHE A 141 3.80 17.67 10.81
N ILE A 142 3.21 17.86 9.62
CA ILE A 142 1.98 18.61 9.46
C ILE A 142 0.76 17.70 9.67
N LYS A 143 0.08 17.86 10.79
CA LYS A 143 -1.14 17.12 11.11
C LYS A 143 -2.32 17.65 10.29
N ALA A 144 -3.15 16.76 9.75
CA ALA A 144 -4.28 17.12 8.89
C ALA A 144 -5.23 18.18 9.50
N HIS A 145 -5.43 18.19 10.84
CA HIS A 145 -6.28 19.18 11.50
C HIS A 145 -5.63 20.56 11.66
N LYS A 146 -4.36 20.72 11.28
CA LYS A 146 -3.63 22.00 11.26
C LYS A 146 -3.57 22.62 9.86
N ILE A 147 -4.04 21.90 8.84
CA ILE A 147 -4.10 22.40 7.47
C ILE A 147 -5.27 23.39 7.36
N PRO A 148 -5.14 24.49 6.60
CA PRO A 148 -6.26 25.37 6.28
C PRO A 148 -7.33 24.65 5.43
N TYR A 149 -8.58 24.92 5.72
CA TYR A 149 -9.75 24.50 4.94
C TYR A 149 -10.51 25.73 4.44
N PRO A 150 -11.27 25.65 3.32
CA PRO A 150 -12.08 26.76 2.85
C PRO A 150 -13.10 27.19 3.92
N ASP A 151 -13.23 28.50 4.14
CA ASP A 151 -14.07 29.07 5.23
C ASP A 151 -15.54 28.64 5.13
N ASP A 152 -16.09 28.58 3.91
CA ASP A 152 -17.49 28.19 3.66
C ASP A 152 -17.80 26.75 4.09
N PHE A 153 -16.80 25.87 4.15
CA PHE A 153 -16.97 24.46 4.47
C PHE A 153 -16.40 24.08 5.83
N GLY A 154 -15.33 24.73 6.25
CA GLY A 154 -14.59 24.40 7.47
C GLY A 154 -14.01 22.97 7.46
N GLN A 155 -13.47 22.55 8.59
CA GLN A 155 -12.94 21.20 8.75
C GLN A 155 -14.03 20.14 8.62
N PRO A 156 -13.77 19.00 7.95
CA PRO A 156 -14.70 17.88 7.92
C PRO A 156 -15.04 17.38 9.32
N LYS A 157 -16.34 17.16 9.60
CA LYS A 157 -16.76 16.62 10.90
C LYS A 157 -16.17 15.22 11.11
N LEU A 158 -15.71 14.94 12.30
CA LEU A 158 -14.93 13.74 12.68
C LEU A 158 -13.68 13.52 11.80
N GLY A 159 -13.26 14.50 11.00
CA GLY A 159 -12.17 14.42 10.04
C GLY A 159 -12.52 13.75 8.71
N PHE A 160 -13.83 13.53 8.41
CA PHE A 160 -14.29 12.80 7.24
C PHE A 160 -15.45 13.44 6.49
N TYR A 161 -16.47 13.97 7.21
CA TYR A 161 -17.76 14.31 6.61
C TYR A 161 -17.87 15.77 6.21
N GLN A 162 -18.24 15.99 4.94
CA GLN A 162 -18.64 17.29 4.40
C GLN A 162 -20.11 17.33 3.96
N ASN A 163 -20.84 16.23 4.06
CA ASN A 163 -22.27 16.19 3.82
C ASN A 163 -23.01 17.05 4.84
N PRO A 164 -23.85 18.04 4.43
CA PRO A 164 -24.49 18.99 5.34
C PRO A 164 -25.41 18.34 6.38
N GLU A 165 -26.17 17.31 5.98
CA GLU A 165 -27.11 16.61 6.87
C GLU A 165 -26.37 15.82 7.94
N ILE A 166 -25.32 15.08 7.55
CA ILE A 166 -24.44 14.36 8.49
C ILE A 166 -23.76 15.34 9.45
N LYS A 167 -23.25 16.47 8.96
CA LYS A 167 -22.62 17.49 9.79
C LYS A 167 -23.61 18.05 10.81
N ALA A 168 -24.81 18.44 10.37
CA ALA A 168 -25.86 18.96 11.25
C ALA A 168 -26.30 17.94 12.31
N LYS A 169 -26.41 16.66 11.95
CA LYS A 169 -26.75 15.59 12.91
C LYS A 169 -25.63 15.39 13.93
N ILE A 170 -24.37 15.33 13.50
CA ILE A 170 -23.22 15.24 14.42
C ILE A 170 -23.20 16.43 15.38
N ASP A 171 -23.46 17.65 14.91
CA ASP A 171 -23.47 18.85 15.75
C ASP A 171 -24.61 18.79 16.79
N ARG A 172 -25.81 18.38 16.40
CA ARG A 172 -26.91 18.16 17.36
C ARG A 172 -26.52 17.15 18.44
N MET A 173 -25.98 15.97 18.03
CA MET A 173 -25.56 14.94 18.99
C MET A 173 -24.44 15.39 19.92
N ILE A 174 -23.54 16.26 19.47
CA ILE A 174 -22.49 16.86 20.32
C ILE A 174 -23.11 17.73 21.40
N VAL A 175 -24.06 18.57 21.02
CA VAL A 175 -24.77 19.48 21.98
C VAL A 175 -25.61 18.68 22.97
N GLU A 176 -26.47 17.78 22.48
CA GLU A 176 -27.38 16.95 23.29
C GLU A 176 -26.63 16.09 24.33
N ASN A 177 -25.44 15.62 23.99
CA ASN A 177 -24.63 14.76 24.87
C ASN A 177 -23.51 15.52 25.59
N ASN A 178 -23.46 16.85 25.49
CA ASN A 178 -22.45 17.74 26.13
C ASN A 178 -21.01 17.25 25.89
N LEU A 179 -20.70 16.89 24.62
CA LEU A 179 -19.41 16.28 24.27
C LEU A 179 -18.29 17.30 24.13
N LYS A 180 -17.18 17.08 24.82
CA LYS A 180 -15.95 17.83 24.59
C LYS A 180 -15.26 17.36 23.28
N ARG A 181 -14.59 18.29 22.58
CA ARG A 181 -13.97 18.08 21.27
C ARG A 181 -13.06 16.82 21.20
N GLY A 182 -12.36 16.46 22.27
CA GLY A 182 -11.48 15.28 22.32
C GLY A 182 -12.19 13.92 22.43
N ASN A 183 -13.47 13.89 22.86
CA ASN A 183 -14.23 12.67 23.13
C ASN A 183 -15.20 12.29 22.00
N ALA A 184 -15.39 13.18 21.02
CA ALA A 184 -16.37 13.00 19.95
C ALA A 184 -16.11 11.71 19.14
N GLY A 185 -14.86 11.47 18.69
CA GLY A 185 -14.53 10.28 17.90
C GLY A 185 -14.87 8.96 18.60
N LYS A 186 -14.62 8.86 19.92
CA LYS A 186 -14.94 7.68 20.71
C LYS A 186 -16.46 7.52 20.90
N PHE A 187 -17.17 8.64 21.11
CA PHE A 187 -18.62 8.63 21.28
C PHE A 187 -19.34 8.16 20.02
N PHE A 188 -18.94 8.67 18.85
CA PHE A 188 -19.60 8.35 17.58
C PHE A 188 -19.32 6.94 17.07
N LYS A 189 -18.23 6.28 17.53
CA LYS A 189 -17.96 4.90 17.22
C LYS A 189 -19.12 4.02 17.71
N ASN A 190 -19.68 3.19 16.84
CA ASN A 190 -20.83 2.30 17.10
C ASN A 190 -22.15 3.03 17.44
N LYS A 191 -22.26 4.35 17.18
CA LYS A 191 -23.50 5.10 17.38
C LYS A 191 -23.99 5.79 16.11
N TYR A 192 -23.17 6.64 15.51
CA TYR A 192 -23.49 7.33 14.27
C TYR A 192 -22.21 7.70 13.53
N LYS A 193 -21.91 6.96 12.52
CA LYS A 193 -20.72 7.14 11.70
C LYS A 193 -20.98 6.48 10.34
N PRO A 194 -21.76 7.11 9.44
CA PRO A 194 -22.14 6.52 8.16
C PRO A 194 -20.92 6.00 7.38
N PRO A 195 -20.97 4.76 6.82
CA PRO A 195 -19.84 4.16 6.12
C PRO A 195 -19.59 4.81 4.76
N VAL A 196 -20.62 5.39 4.12
CA VAL A 196 -20.53 6.08 2.84
C VAL A 196 -21.04 7.51 2.98
N SER A 197 -20.37 8.47 2.34
CA SER A 197 -20.81 9.88 2.36
C SER A 197 -20.26 10.63 1.15
N ASN A 198 -21.10 11.46 0.56
CA ASN A 198 -20.67 12.42 -0.46
C ASN A 198 -21.35 13.78 -0.27
N SER A 199 -20.79 14.81 -0.91
CA SER A 199 -21.40 16.14 -0.99
C SER A 199 -20.86 16.91 -2.20
N ASN A 200 -21.48 18.04 -2.53
CA ASN A 200 -21.00 18.94 -3.58
C ASN A 200 -19.82 19.85 -3.12
N ALA A 201 -19.29 19.63 -1.91
CA ALA A 201 -18.13 20.36 -1.45
C ALA A 201 -16.91 20.09 -2.37
N PRO A 202 -16.05 21.11 -2.61
CA PRO A 202 -14.87 20.96 -3.45
C PRO A 202 -13.81 20.07 -2.80
N ASP A 203 -12.85 19.58 -3.60
CA ASP A 203 -11.80 18.65 -3.15
C ASP A 203 -11.09 19.13 -1.88
N GLN A 204 -10.65 20.39 -1.86
CA GLN A 204 -9.90 20.98 -0.75
C GLN A 204 -10.72 21.13 0.55
N ALA A 205 -12.04 20.97 0.49
CA ALA A 205 -12.87 20.90 1.68
C ALA A 205 -12.79 19.53 2.38
N TYR A 206 -12.34 18.49 1.68
CA TYR A 206 -12.06 17.17 2.27
C TYR A 206 -10.61 17.07 2.73
N THR A 207 -10.37 16.22 3.73
CA THR A 207 -9.04 16.08 4.35
C THR A 207 -7.95 15.78 3.34
N ASP A 208 -8.20 14.86 2.40
CA ASP A 208 -7.18 14.44 1.43
C ASP A 208 -6.93 15.49 0.35
N GLY A 209 -7.95 16.25 -0.04
CA GLY A 209 -7.78 17.40 -0.91
C GLY A 209 -6.95 18.52 -0.24
N ALA A 210 -7.21 18.80 1.05
CA ALA A 210 -6.41 19.76 1.81
C ALA A 210 -4.95 19.27 1.97
N ILE A 211 -4.73 17.96 2.17
CA ILE A 211 -3.38 17.35 2.20
C ILE A 211 -2.65 17.58 0.86
N ALA A 212 -3.32 17.39 -0.27
CA ALA A 212 -2.71 17.60 -1.59
C ALA A 212 -2.31 19.07 -1.80
N GLU A 213 -3.18 20.01 -1.47
CA GLU A 213 -2.88 21.45 -1.56
C GLU A 213 -1.69 21.85 -0.67
N GLU A 214 -1.61 21.30 0.56
CA GLU A 214 -0.48 21.57 1.45
C GLU A 214 0.80 20.89 0.96
N ALA A 215 0.72 19.69 0.38
CA ALA A 215 1.86 19.02 -0.24
C ALA A 215 2.44 19.86 -1.39
N ILE A 216 1.59 20.50 -2.19
CA ILE A 216 2.01 21.41 -3.26
C ILE A 216 2.73 22.63 -2.68
N ARG A 217 2.22 23.25 -1.60
CA ARG A 217 2.91 24.36 -0.91
C ARG A 217 4.26 23.92 -0.33
N LEU A 218 4.34 22.69 0.19
CA LEU A 218 5.62 22.13 0.66
C LEU A 218 6.60 21.92 -0.49
N ILE A 219 6.16 21.44 -1.65
CA ILE A 219 7.01 21.30 -2.84
C ILE A 219 7.58 22.66 -3.26
N ASP A 220 6.76 23.72 -3.31
CA ASP A 220 7.24 25.07 -3.63
C ASP A 220 8.31 25.56 -2.65
N ARG A 221 8.08 25.36 -1.36
CA ARG A 221 9.05 25.72 -0.32
C ARG A 221 10.34 24.92 -0.41
N LEU A 222 10.24 23.59 -0.57
CA LEU A 222 11.39 22.68 -0.58
C LEU A 222 12.22 22.83 -1.85
N SER A 223 11.58 23.14 -2.99
CA SER A 223 12.27 23.33 -4.28
C SER A 223 13.16 24.57 -4.33
N SER A 224 12.98 25.52 -3.42
CA SER A 224 13.83 26.70 -3.29
C SER A 224 15.11 26.47 -2.48
N ASP A 225 15.23 25.33 -1.81
CA ASP A 225 16.43 24.95 -1.05
C ASP A 225 17.48 24.29 -1.97
N LYS A 226 18.75 24.34 -1.56
CA LYS A 226 19.85 23.70 -2.27
C LYS A 226 19.98 22.21 -1.98
N ASN A 227 19.47 21.77 -0.83
CA ASN A 227 19.51 20.38 -0.40
C ASN A 227 18.38 19.58 -1.06
N PRO A 228 18.60 18.30 -1.38
CA PRO A 228 17.52 17.43 -1.82
C PRO A 228 16.49 17.25 -0.70
N PHE A 229 15.25 16.96 -1.06
CA PHE A 229 14.19 16.75 -0.09
C PHE A 229 13.61 15.34 -0.15
N PHE A 230 13.10 14.87 1.00
CA PHE A 230 12.25 13.72 1.16
C PHE A 230 10.88 14.20 1.66
N LEU A 231 9.89 14.25 0.77
CA LEU A 231 8.53 14.66 1.10
C LEU A 231 7.61 13.43 1.18
N ALA A 232 7.10 13.15 2.37
CA ALA A 232 6.13 12.11 2.62
C ALA A 232 4.71 12.66 2.66
N VAL A 233 3.82 12.17 1.78
CA VAL A 233 2.41 12.59 1.67
C VAL A 233 1.51 11.39 1.93
N GLY A 234 0.69 11.42 2.97
CA GLY A 234 -0.16 10.32 3.37
C GLY A 234 -1.66 10.63 3.24
N PHE A 235 -2.32 10.01 2.26
CA PHE A 235 -3.76 10.10 2.06
C PHE A 235 -4.51 9.09 2.95
N LYS A 236 -5.74 9.45 3.34
CA LYS A 236 -6.58 8.66 4.24
C LYS A 236 -7.64 7.85 3.52
N ARG A 237 -8.08 8.30 2.33
CA ARG A 237 -8.99 7.51 1.50
C ARG A 237 -8.16 6.52 0.69
N PRO A 238 -8.71 5.34 0.34
CA PRO A 238 -10.08 4.85 0.57
C PRO A 238 -10.37 4.17 1.92
N HIS A 239 -9.61 4.37 2.99
CA HIS A 239 -10.02 3.88 4.32
C HIS A 239 -11.43 4.40 4.70
N LEU A 240 -12.25 3.59 5.37
CA LEU A 240 -13.57 3.97 5.89
C LEU A 240 -13.53 5.28 6.74
N PRO A 241 -14.60 6.08 6.74
CA PRO A 241 -15.79 5.98 5.89
C PRO A 241 -15.45 6.37 4.44
N PHE A 242 -16.11 5.79 3.44
CA PHE A 242 -15.91 6.14 2.04
C PHE A 242 -16.53 7.51 1.76
N SER A 243 -15.74 8.55 1.99
CA SER A 243 -16.19 9.95 1.93
C SER A 243 -15.36 10.73 0.94
N ALA A 244 -16.01 11.18 -0.16
CA ALA A 244 -15.40 11.94 -1.25
C ALA A 244 -16.41 12.93 -1.86
N PRO A 245 -15.95 13.94 -2.65
CA PRO A 245 -16.84 14.79 -3.40
C PRO A 245 -17.78 14.00 -4.34
N LYS A 246 -19.06 14.40 -4.41
CA LYS A 246 -20.10 13.73 -5.20
C LYS A 246 -19.74 13.54 -6.67
N LYS A 247 -18.95 14.45 -7.25
CA LYS A 247 -18.48 14.34 -8.63
C LYS A 247 -17.74 13.03 -8.93
N TYR A 248 -17.02 12.45 -7.96
CA TYR A 248 -16.31 11.18 -8.14
C TYR A 248 -17.24 9.98 -8.04
N PHE A 249 -18.26 10.03 -7.20
CA PHE A 249 -19.34 9.05 -7.18
C PHE A 249 -20.09 9.02 -8.52
N ASN A 250 -20.36 10.18 -9.11
CA ASN A 250 -21.08 10.31 -10.38
C ASN A 250 -20.34 9.75 -11.60
N LEU A 251 -19.04 9.46 -11.49
CA LEU A 251 -18.26 8.80 -12.55
C LEU A 251 -18.63 7.33 -12.72
N TYR A 252 -19.22 6.72 -11.70
CA TYR A 252 -19.58 5.32 -11.68
C TYR A 252 -21.09 5.14 -11.77
N ASN A 253 -21.54 4.11 -12.50
CA ASN A 253 -22.92 3.68 -12.46
C ASN A 253 -23.07 2.67 -11.30
N PRO A 254 -23.81 2.98 -10.21
CA PRO A 254 -23.94 2.09 -9.07
C PRO A 254 -24.43 0.67 -9.44
N ASN A 255 -25.34 0.57 -10.40
CA ASN A 255 -25.90 -0.72 -10.85
C ASN A 255 -24.90 -1.59 -11.62
N LYS A 256 -23.76 -1.04 -12.02
CA LYS A 256 -22.67 -1.76 -12.73
C LYS A 256 -21.47 -2.06 -11.84
N ILE A 257 -21.49 -1.65 -10.58
CA ILE A 257 -20.46 -2.02 -9.61
C ILE A 257 -20.60 -3.52 -9.32
N PRO A 258 -19.58 -4.34 -9.58
CA PRO A 258 -19.64 -5.76 -9.27
C PRO A 258 -19.54 -5.97 -7.76
N ILE A 259 -20.15 -7.06 -7.30
CA ILE A 259 -19.85 -7.65 -6.00
C ILE A 259 -18.85 -8.79 -6.19
N GLU A 260 -18.15 -9.16 -5.12
CA GLU A 260 -17.15 -10.22 -5.20
C GLU A 260 -17.78 -11.56 -5.61
N PRO A 261 -17.15 -12.31 -6.54
CA PRO A 261 -17.72 -13.56 -7.07
C PRO A 261 -17.69 -14.69 -6.04
N PHE A 262 -16.80 -14.68 -5.08
CA PHE A 262 -16.68 -15.68 -4.03
C PHE A 262 -16.92 -15.05 -2.64
N ARG A 263 -18.14 -15.14 -2.14
CA ARG A 263 -18.61 -14.48 -0.91
C ARG A 263 -18.92 -15.47 0.23
N LYS A 264 -18.31 -16.63 0.21
CA LYS A 264 -18.45 -17.65 1.27
C LYS A 264 -17.08 -18.06 1.81
N ARG A 265 -17.04 -18.72 2.93
CA ARG A 265 -15.79 -19.26 3.49
C ARG A 265 -15.17 -20.26 2.51
N ALA A 266 -13.84 -20.23 2.40
CA ALA A 266 -13.09 -21.20 1.61
C ALA A 266 -13.22 -22.60 2.20
N GLU A 267 -13.30 -23.59 1.33
CA GLU A 267 -13.46 -24.97 1.72
C GLU A 267 -12.21 -25.48 2.47
N SER A 268 -12.43 -26.21 3.56
CA SER A 268 -11.36 -26.80 4.38
C SER A 268 -10.37 -25.79 5.00
N VAL A 269 -10.78 -24.53 5.16
CA VAL A 269 -10.01 -23.49 5.85
C VAL A 269 -10.56 -23.29 7.26
N GLY A 270 -9.66 -23.35 8.26
CA GLY A 270 -10.02 -23.25 9.66
C GLY A 270 -10.31 -21.81 10.12
N ASP A 271 -10.86 -21.69 11.35
CA ASP A 271 -11.35 -20.42 11.90
C ASP A 271 -10.29 -19.36 12.15
N LEU A 272 -9.01 -19.73 12.29
CA LEU A 272 -7.94 -18.78 12.53
C LEU A 272 -7.74 -17.82 11.33
N ALA A 273 -8.11 -18.22 10.12
CA ALA A 273 -8.02 -17.37 8.93
C ALA A 273 -9.04 -16.22 8.95
N TYR A 274 -10.15 -16.34 9.70
CA TYR A 274 -11.30 -15.45 9.61
C TYR A 274 -11.39 -14.45 10.77
N HIS A 275 -12.14 -13.36 10.52
CA HIS A 275 -12.55 -12.37 11.52
C HIS A 275 -14.00 -11.92 11.25
N ASN A 276 -14.60 -11.23 12.20
CA ASN A 276 -16.00 -10.82 12.13
C ASN A 276 -16.25 -9.49 11.44
N SER A 277 -15.29 -8.92 10.73
CA SER A 277 -15.43 -7.60 10.08
C SER A 277 -15.79 -6.45 11.04
N GLY A 278 -15.31 -6.50 12.27
CA GLY A 278 -15.69 -5.57 13.36
C GLY A 278 -15.31 -4.11 13.10
N GLU A 279 -14.41 -3.83 12.16
CA GLU A 279 -14.11 -2.46 11.74
C GLU A 279 -15.31 -1.86 11.00
N LEU A 280 -15.88 -2.55 10.00
CA LEU A 280 -17.06 -2.10 9.27
C LEU A 280 -18.26 -1.95 10.22
N GLN A 281 -18.48 -2.90 11.13
CA GLN A 281 -19.56 -2.84 12.12
C GLN A 281 -19.50 -1.61 13.03
N SER A 282 -18.33 -0.97 13.14
CA SER A 282 -18.20 0.27 13.92
C SER A 282 -18.70 1.53 13.18
N TYR A 283 -19.08 1.39 11.90
CA TYR A 283 -19.63 2.45 11.06
C TYR A 283 -21.13 2.29 10.95
N VAL A 284 -21.87 3.03 11.77
CA VAL A 284 -23.33 2.90 11.97
C VAL A 284 -24.04 4.10 11.38
N GLU A 285 -25.15 3.87 10.68
CA GLU A 285 -26.10 4.88 10.21
C GLU A 285 -27.53 4.53 10.61
N ASP A 286 -28.45 5.48 10.51
CA ASP A 286 -29.84 5.25 10.88
C ASP A 286 -30.51 4.23 9.94
N GLY A 287 -31.29 3.34 10.53
CA GLY A 287 -32.09 2.34 9.78
C GLY A 287 -31.27 1.18 9.22
N ARG A 288 -29.97 1.08 9.55
CA ARG A 288 -29.13 -0.03 9.11
C ARG A 288 -28.58 -0.80 10.29
N GLU A 289 -28.80 -2.11 10.27
CA GLU A 289 -28.30 -3.04 11.27
C GLU A 289 -27.33 -4.03 10.63
N TYR A 290 -26.29 -4.42 11.38
CA TYR A 290 -25.35 -5.46 10.97
C TYR A 290 -25.76 -6.80 11.56
N ILE A 291 -25.99 -7.79 10.70
CA ILE A 291 -26.36 -9.14 11.07
C ILE A 291 -25.16 -10.06 10.96
N LEU A 292 -24.92 -10.88 11.98
CA LEU A 292 -23.89 -11.90 11.98
C LEU A 292 -24.54 -13.28 11.87
N ASP A 293 -23.93 -14.16 11.07
CA ASP A 293 -24.34 -15.56 10.99
C ASP A 293 -23.85 -16.37 12.21
N SER A 294 -24.13 -17.68 12.21
CA SER A 294 -23.71 -18.62 13.29
C SER A 294 -22.19 -18.69 13.44
N ASN A 295 -21.42 -18.37 12.41
CA ASN A 295 -19.95 -18.36 12.43
C ASN A 295 -19.38 -16.98 12.80
N GLN A 296 -20.23 -16.05 13.24
CA GLN A 296 -19.89 -14.65 13.54
C GLN A 296 -19.37 -13.88 12.31
N GLN A 297 -19.78 -14.27 11.10
CA GLN A 297 -19.46 -13.59 9.86
C GLN A 297 -20.56 -12.58 9.52
N LEU A 298 -20.16 -11.41 9.04
CA LEU A 298 -21.03 -10.31 8.66
C LEU A 298 -21.85 -10.69 7.41
N GLN A 299 -23.17 -10.52 7.50
CA GLN A 299 -24.10 -10.70 6.39
C GLN A 299 -24.60 -9.33 5.93
N LEU A 300 -24.36 -9.02 4.67
CA LEU A 300 -24.88 -7.80 4.03
C LEU A 300 -25.75 -8.18 2.86
N ASP A 301 -26.77 -7.33 2.57
CA ASP A 301 -27.49 -7.40 1.31
C ASP A 301 -26.64 -6.86 0.15
N GLU A 302 -26.92 -7.31 -1.06
CA GLU A 302 -26.14 -6.95 -2.25
C GLU A 302 -26.16 -5.46 -2.58
N ASP A 303 -27.24 -4.76 -2.26
CA ASP A 303 -27.35 -3.32 -2.52
C ASP A 303 -26.40 -2.55 -1.61
N PHE A 304 -26.29 -2.97 -0.35
CA PHE A 304 -25.33 -2.35 0.57
C PHE A 304 -23.88 -2.72 0.23
N GLU A 305 -23.59 -3.96 -0.17
CA GLU A 305 -22.28 -4.33 -0.68
C GLU A 305 -21.88 -3.44 -1.86
N ARG A 306 -22.79 -3.23 -2.83
CA ARG A 306 -22.54 -2.35 -3.98
C ARG A 306 -22.33 -0.90 -3.55
N GLU A 307 -23.10 -0.40 -2.59
CA GLU A 307 -22.96 0.94 -2.06
C GLU A 307 -21.57 1.15 -1.45
N LEU A 308 -21.10 0.19 -0.64
CA LEU A 308 -19.78 0.21 -0.04
C LEU A 308 -18.68 0.18 -1.10
N ILE A 309 -18.76 -0.73 -2.06
CA ILE A 309 -17.78 -0.87 -3.15
C ILE A 309 -17.80 0.38 -4.03
N HIS A 310 -18.96 0.92 -4.37
CA HIS A 310 -19.09 2.19 -5.10
C HIS A 310 -18.39 3.34 -4.37
N GLY A 311 -18.64 3.47 -3.06
CA GLY A 311 -17.97 4.47 -2.22
C GLY A 311 -16.45 4.32 -2.19
N TYR A 312 -15.97 3.09 -2.17
CA TYR A 312 -14.54 2.80 -2.22
C TYR A 312 -13.93 3.24 -3.56
N TYR A 313 -14.49 2.85 -4.70
CA TYR A 313 -14.02 3.27 -6.04
C TYR A 313 -14.06 4.79 -6.21
N ALA A 314 -15.12 5.45 -5.74
CA ALA A 314 -15.21 6.91 -5.75
C ALA A 314 -14.06 7.56 -4.94
N CYS A 315 -13.71 6.98 -3.79
CA CYS A 315 -12.58 7.42 -2.98
C CYS A 315 -11.23 7.15 -3.68
N VAL A 316 -11.06 6.02 -4.36
CA VAL A 316 -9.84 5.72 -5.14
C VAL A 316 -9.66 6.76 -6.24
N THR A 317 -10.70 7.06 -7.02
CA THR A 317 -10.64 8.11 -8.05
C THR A 317 -10.35 9.47 -7.45
N PHE A 318 -10.97 9.81 -6.32
CA PHE A 318 -10.68 11.06 -5.62
C PHE A 318 -9.19 11.19 -5.28
N ILE A 319 -8.58 10.12 -4.76
CA ILE A 319 -7.14 10.12 -4.42
C ILE A 319 -6.26 10.15 -5.66
N ASP A 320 -6.62 9.44 -6.72
CA ASP A 320 -5.92 9.52 -8.00
C ASP A 320 -5.79 10.97 -8.49
N PHE A 321 -6.88 11.74 -8.43
CA PHE A 321 -6.86 13.16 -8.81
C PHE A 321 -6.01 14.01 -7.86
N GLN A 322 -5.96 13.70 -6.56
CA GLN A 322 -5.09 14.43 -5.64
C GLN A 322 -3.60 14.13 -5.91
N ILE A 323 -3.25 12.87 -6.21
CA ILE A 323 -1.91 12.47 -6.64
C ILE A 323 -1.55 13.16 -7.96
N GLY A 324 -2.49 13.24 -8.90
CA GLY A 324 -2.33 13.94 -10.18
C GLY A 324 -1.92 15.41 -10.01
N LYS A 325 -2.51 16.13 -9.03
CA LYS A 325 -2.11 17.52 -8.72
C LYS A 325 -0.64 17.61 -8.30
N ILE A 326 -0.15 16.67 -7.48
CA ILE A 326 1.25 16.61 -7.03
C ILE A 326 2.18 16.35 -8.23
N ILE A 327 1.86 15.37 -9.07
CA ILE A 327 2.62 15.03 -10.27
C ILE A 327 2.66 16.23 -11.23
N LYS A 328 1.52 16.87 -11.46
CA LYS A 328 1.42 18.07 -12.29
C LYS A 328 2.31 19.20 -11.76
N LYS A 329 2.32 19.43 -10.45
CA LYS A 329 3.18 20.43 -9.81
C LYS A 329 4.66 20.13 -10.05
N LEU A 330 5.12 18.90 -9.85
CA LEU A 330 6.51 18.50 -10.11
C LEU A 330 6.91 18.70 -11.57
N ASN A 331 6.01 18.40 -12.52
CA ASN A 331 6.22 18.65 -13.94
C ASN A 331 6.35 20.15 -14.24
N GLN A 332 5.44 20.97 -13.71
CA GLN A 332 5.39 22.42 -13.98
C GLN A 332 6.67 23.15 -13.55
N ILE A 333 7.29 22.70 -12.45
CA ILE A 333 8.54 23.32 -11.95
C ILE A 333 9.80 22.55 -12.38
N GLY A 334 9.68 21.58 -13.31
CA GLY A 334 10.80 20.83 -13.88
C GLY A 334 11.46 19.80 -12.97
N LEU A 335 10.87 19.50 -11.81
CA LEU A 335 11.47 18.58 -10.83
C LEU A 335 11.24 17.08 -11.14
N MET A 336 10.33 16.74 -12.06
CA MET A 336 10.09 15.33 -12.43
C MET A 336 11.37 14.59 -12.85
N ASN A 337 12.29 15.28 -13.54
CA ASN A 337 13.53 14.68 -14.03
C ASN A 337 14.58 14.40 -12.93
N ASN A 338 14.36 14.90 -11.71
CA ASN A 338 15.26 14.68 -10.57
C ASN A 338 14.51 14.28 -9.30
N THR A 339 13.35 13.60 -9.43
CA THR A 339 12.54 13.19 -8.29
C THR A 339 12.16 11.71 -8.42
N ILE A 340 12.51 10.91 -7.43
CA ILE A 340 11.99 9.55 -7.25
C ILE A 340 10.57 9.69 -6.70
N ILE A 341 9.58 9.03 -7.32
CA ILE A 341 8.21 9.00 -6.80
C ILE A 341 7.84 7.57 -6.44
N VAL A 342 7.37 7.39 -5.21
CA VAL A 342 6.83 6.11 -4.73
C VAL A 342 5.37 6.31 -4.39
N VAL A 343 4.49 5.45 -4.93
CA VAL A 343 3.08 5.38 -4.53
C VAL A 343 2.80 3.97 -4.03
N TRP A 344 2.21 3.85 -2.84
CA TRP A 344 1.92 2.57 -2.21
C TRP A 344 0.64 2.62 -1.37
N GLY A 345 -0.12 1.52 -1.37
CA GLY A 345 -1.17 1.27 -0.38
C GLY A 345 -0.54 0.63 0.87
N ASP A 346 -1.09 0.81 2.07
CA ASP A 346 -0.49 0.18 3.26
C ASP A 346 -0.90 -1.28 3.46
N GLN A 347 -2.01 -1.71 2.88
CA GLN A 347 -2.47 -3.10 2.75
C GLN A 347 -3.58 -3.20 1.70
N GLY A 348 -4.00 -4.43 1.41
CA GLY A 348 -5.18 -4.70 0.61
C GLY A 348 -6.49 -4.51 1.37
N TYR A 349 -7.62 -5.01 0.80
CA TYR A 349 -8.95 -4.81 1.36
C TYR A 349 -9.93 -5.89 0.86
N HIS A 350 -10.72 -6.47 1.75
CA HIS A 350 -11.83 -7.38 1.43
C HIS A 350 -13.10 -6.60 1.09
N PHE A 351 -13.81 -7.05 0.05
CA PHE A 351 -15.10 -6.49 -0.39
C PHE A 351 -16.27 -7.46 -0.19
N GLY A 352 -16.25 -8.30 0.84
CA GLY A 352 -17.21 -9.37 1.04
C GLY A 352 -16.71 -10.74 0.59
N ASP A 353 -15.58 -10.79 -0.11
CA ASP A 353 -14.90 -12.06 -0.41
C ASP A 353 -14.60 -12.83 0.87
N HIS A 354 -14.73 -14.16 0.84
CA HIS A 354 -14.59 -15.01 2.02
C HIS A 354 -15.51 -14.65 3.19
N GLN A 355 -16.62 -13.91 2.97
CA GLN A 355 -17.45 -13.27 4.01
C GLN A 355 -16.69 -12.24 4.87
N LEU A 356 -15.62 -11.65 4.34
CA LEU A 356 -14.78 -10.69 5.04
C LEU A 356 -14.92 -9.29 4.46
N TRP A 357 -14.87 -8.27 5.32
CA TRP A 357 -14.76 -6.86 4.97
C TRP A 357 -13.56 -6.25 5.66
N ASN A 358 -12.99 -5.23 5.06
CA ASN A 358 -11.78 -4.55 5.52
C ASN A 358 -10.50 -5.34 5.19
N LYS A 359 -9.61 -5.51 6.14
CA LYS A 359 -8.31 -6.20 6.07
C LYS A 359 -8.27 -7.28 7.15
N HIS A 360 -7.20 -7.41 7.90
CA HIS A 360 -7.12 -8.23 9.10
C HIS A 360 -7.06 -9.75 8.85
N SER A 361 -6.47 -10.17 7.73
CA SER A 361 -6.29 -11.58 7.38
C SER A 361 -4.95 -11.82 6.68
N ASN A 362 -4.63 -13.08 6.41
CA ASN A 362 -3.50 -13.48 5.57
C ASN A 362 -3.91 -13.83 4.12
N PHE A 363 -5.17 -13.67 3.74
CA PHE A 363 -5.63 -13.86 2.36
C PHE A 363 -5.02 -12.81 1.42
N GLU A 364 -4.95 -13.16 0.14
CA GLU A 364 -4.41 -12.30 -0.93
C GLU A 364 -5.04 -10.90 -0.93
N GLN A 365 -6.36 -10.83 -0.78
CA GLN A 365 -7.12 -9.57 -0.80
C GLN A 365 -6.67 -8.59 0.30
N ALA A 366 -6.22 -9.08 1.45
CA ALA A 366 -5.75 -8.24 2.55
C ALA A 366 -4.25 -7.96 2.47
N THR A 367 -3.44 -8.90 1.99
CA THR A 367 -1.97 -8.78 2.03
C THR A 367 -1.38 -8.14 0.80
N ARG A 368 -2.00 -8.33 -0.39
CA ARG A 368 -1.53 -7.75 -1.65
C ARG A 368 -1.87 -6.27 -1.73
N SER A 369 -0.87 -5.45 -2.03
CA SER A 369 -1.01 -4.00 -2.06
C SER A 369 -0.22 -3.37 -3.21
N PRO A 370 -0.71 -2.29 -3.85
CA PRO A 370 -0.02 -1.67 -4.96
C PRO A 370 1.29 -1.02 -4.50
N LEU A 371 2.30 -1.14 -5.36
CA LEU A 371 3.55 -0.41 -5.27
C LEU A 371 3.95 0.06 -6.66
N ILE A 372 4.11 1.38 -6.82
CA ILE A 372 4.57 2.04 -8.03
C ILE A 372 5.83 2.82 -7.71
N ILE A 373 6.92 2.60 -8.44
CA ILE A 373 8.17 3.35 -8.29
C ILE A 373 8.56 3.99 -9.62
N TYR A 374 8.51 5.31 -9.66
CA TYR A 374 9.07 6.10 -10.75
C TYR A 374 10.53 6.43 -10.46
N ASN A 375 11.42 6.06 -11.39
CA ASN A 375 12.83 6.38 -11.33
C ASN A 375 13.17 7.39 -12.43
N PRO A 376 13.57 8.64 -12.08
CA PRO A 376 13.85 9.66 -13.07
C PRO A 376 15.03 9.30 -14.00
N LYS A 377 15.92 8.40 -13.56
CA LYS A 377 17.09 7.97 -14.34
C LYS A 377 16.75 6.95 -15.44
N THR A 378 15.75 6.09 -15.21
CA THR A 378 15.42 5.00 -16.16
C THR A 378 14.16 5.28 -16.96
N LYS A 379 13.11 5.83 -16.34
CA LYS A 379 11.80 6.13 -16.94
C LYS A 379 11.21 4.96 -17.74
N THR A 380 11.47 3.73 -17.30
CA THR A 380 11.07 2.52 -18.03
C THR A 380 9.83 1.92 -17.42
N ALA A 381 8.79 1.75 -18.24
CA ALA A 381 7.59 1.03 -17.84
C ALA A 381 7.90 -0.47 -17.70
N GLN A 382 7.67 -1.02 -16.51
CA GLN A 382 7.84 -2.45 -16.23
C GLN A 382 6.74 -2.95 -15.31
N LYS A 383 6.35 -4.23 -15.50
CA LYS A 383 5.44 -4.97 -14.63
C LYS A 383 6.19 -6.12 -13.98
N ILE A 384 6.39 -6.06 -12.67
CA ILE A 384 7.04 -7.11 -11.89
C ILE A 384 5.96 -8.00 -11.30
N VAL A 385 6.01 -9.29 -11.63
CA VAL A 385 5.03 -10.32 -11.19
C VAL A 385 5.61 -11.26 -10.13
N THR A 386 6.92 -11.20 -9.88
CA THR A 386 7.58 -11.98 -8.83
C THR A 386 7.29 -11.38 -7.45
N PRO A 387 7.31 -12.18 -6.38
CA PRO A 387 7.02 -11.71 -5.02
C PRO A 387 7.96 -10.59 -4.58
N THR A 388 7.37 -9.53 -4.03
CA THR A 388 8.06 -8.41 -3.37
C THR A 388 7.35 -8.03 -2.08
N GLU A 389 8.03 -7.30 -1.22
CA GLU A 389 7.54 -6.97 0.12
C GLU A 389 7.77 -5.50 0.46
N PHE A 390 7.02 -4.97 1.39
CA PHE A 390 7.22 -3.59 1.85
C PHE A 390 8.58 -3.35 2.50
N VAL A 391 9.15 -4.33 3.18
CA VAL A 391 10.52 -4.20 3.73
C VAL A 391 11.59 -3.99 2.64
N ASP A 392 11.29 -4.31 1.37
CA ASP A 392 12.18 -4.11 0.23
C ASP A 392 12.27 -2.63 -0.20
N VAL A 393 11.30 -1.80 0.19
CA VAL A 393 11.22 -0.40 -0.24
C VAL A 393 12.35 0.44 0.33
N PHE A 394 12.68 0.23 1.61
CA PHE A 394 13.77 0.98 2.25
C PHE A 394 15.13 0.74 1.54
N PRO A 395 15.63 -0.50 1.39
CA PRO A 395 16.91 -0.73 0.69
C PRO A 395 16.86 -0.26 -0.78
N THR A 396 15.70 -0.33 -1.43
CA THR A 396 15.54 0.16 -2.81
C THR A 396 15.74 1.67 -2.91
N LEU A 397 15.10 2.44 -2.03
CA LEU A 397 15.18 3.90 -2.08
C LEU A 397 16.57 4.44 -1.72
N ILE A 398 17.25 3.83 -0.76
CA ILE A 398 18.62 4.25 -0.44
C ILE A 398 19.58 3.91 -1.58
N GLU A 399 19.42 2.79 -2.29
CA GLU A 399 20.21 2.47 -3.48
C GLU A 399 19.91 3.44 -4.62
N MET A 400 18.63 3.74 -4.90
CA MET A 400 18.25 4.71 -5.94
C MET A 400 18.76 6.13 -5.65
N ALA A 401 18.88 6.50 -4.37
CA ALA A 401 19.44 7.78 -3.92
C ALA A 401 20.96 7.77 -3.80
N GLU A 402 21.64 6.65 -4.14
CA GLU A 402 23.08 6.45 -4.04
C GLU A 402 23.62 6.65 -2.61
N LEU A 403 22.80 6.33 -1.60
CA LEU A 403 23.18 6.37 -0.20
C LEU A 403 23.83 5.06 0.23
N LYS A 404 24.59 5.09 1.35
CA LYS A 404 25.26 3.91 1.88
C LYS A 404 24.27 2.80 2.22
N PRO A 405 24.48 1.54 1.78
CA PRO A 405 23.63 0.42 2.16
C PRO A 405 23.62 0.17 3.68
N LEU A 406 22.51 -0.36 4.19
CA LEU A 406 22.34 -0.80 5.56
C LEU A 406 22.23 -2.34 5.59
N ASP A 407 23.15 -2.97 6.29
CA ASP A 407 23.28 -4.43 6.32
C ASP A 407 22.23 -5.16 7.19
N HIS A 408 21.53 -4.43 8.06
CA HIS A 408 20.61 -5.00 9.04
C HIS A 408 19.14 -5.01 8.58
N LEU A 409 18.83 -4.50 7.40
CA LEU A 409 17.47 -4.50 6.87
C LEU A 409 17.02 -5.92 6.47
N ASP A 410 15.74 -6.24 6.72
CA ASP A 410 15.15 -7.53 6.35
C ASP A 410 14.79 -7.62 4.86
N GLY A 411 14.69 -6.47 4.18
CA GLY A 411 14.34 -6.37 2.77
C GLY A 411 15.54 -6.47 1.83
N ASN A 412 15.24 -6.77 0.56
CA ASN A 412 16.20 -6.74 -0.55
C ASN A 412 15.88 -5.55 -1.47
N SER A 413 16.92 -4.92 -2.03
CA SER A 413 16.67 -3.87 -3.04
C SER A 413 15.96 -4.43 -4.27
N LEU A 414 14.96 -3.70 -4.74
CA LEU A 414 14.22 -4.00 -5.97
C LEU A 414 14.88 -3.40 -7.22
N THR A 415 15.94 -2.61 -7.06
CA THR A 415 16.68 -2.00 -8.17
C THR A 415 17.14 -3.01 -9.24
N PRO A 416 17.64 -4.22 -8.89
CA PRO A 416 18.00 -5.21 -9.90
C PRO A 416 16.82 -5.68 -10.77
N LEU A 417 15.61 -5.78 -10.21
CA LEU A 417 14.37 -6.05 -10.97
C LEU A 417 14.03 -4.88 -11.90
N MET A 418 14.05 -3.65 -11.35
CA MET A 418 13.74 -2.42 -12.08
C MET A 418 14.70 -2.17 -13.26
N LEU A 419 15.92 -2.68 -13.19
CA LEU A 419 16.92 -2.59 -14.25
C LEU A 419 16.95 -3.82 -15.16
N GLY A 420 16.09 -4.81 -14.96
CA GLY A 420 16.08 -6.06 -15.72
C GLY A 420 17.32 -6.92 -15.52
N LYS A 421 18.13 -6.67 -14.47
CA LYS A 421 19.35 -7.42 -14.16
C LYS A 421 19.08 -8.75 -13.47
N GLN A 422 17.94 -8.87 -12.81
CA GLN A 422 17.48 -10.09 -12.15
C GLN A 422 16.00 -10.33 -12.44
N GLN A 423 15.58 -11.59 -12.43
CA GLN A 423 14.18 -11.97 -12.60
C GLN A 423 13.43 -12.01 -11.26
N LYS A 424 14.13 -12.26 -10.15
CA LYS A 424 13.59 -12.29 -8.80
C LYS A 424 14.66 -11.85 -7.78
N VAL A 425 14.24 -11.29 -6.65
CA VAL A 425 15.09 -10.95 -5.50
C VAL A 425 14.81 -11.84 -4.29
N LYS A 426 13.72 -12.61 -4.33
CA LYS A 426 13.30 -13.58 -3.31
C LYS A 426 12.34 -14.62 -3.92
N ASP A 427 12.19 -15.75 -3.23
CA ASP A 427 11.31 -16.84 -3.66
C ASP A 427 9.86 -16.63 -3.19
N PHE A 428 9.67 -15.95 -2.06
CA PHE A 428 8.36 -15.68 -1.49
C PHE A 428 8.33 -14.34 -0.72
N ALA A 429 7.16 -13.76 -0.63
CA ALA A 429 6.83 -12.68 0.28
C ALA A 429 6.23 -13.25 1.57
N VAL A 430 6.56 -12.66 2.73
CA VAL A 430 6.05 -13.11 4.02
C VAL A 430 5.13 -12.07 4.64
N SER A 431 3.90 -12.48 4.87
CA SER A 431 2.92 -11.72 5.67
C SER A 431 2.60 -12.46 6.95
N GLN A 432 2.20 -11.75 7.98
CA GLN A 432 1.76 -12.37 9.24
C GLN A 432 0.51 -11.68 9.77
N TYR A 433 -0.32 -12.42 10.53
CA TYR A 433 -1.45 -11.81 11.20
C TYR A 433 -1.76 -12.52 12.55
N PRO A 434 -1.89 -11.78 13.65
CA PRO A 434 -2.25 -12.35 14.95
C PRO A 434 -3.75 -12.66 15.04
N ARG A 435 -4.09 -13.83 15.57
CA ARG A 435 -5.47 -14.23 15.87
C ARG A 435 -5.55 -14.89 17.24
N ARG A 436 -6.25 -14.27 18.20
CA ARG A 436 -6.28 -14.76 19.60
C ARG A 436 -4.83 -14.97 20.11
N ASN A 437 -4.50 -16.16 20.55
CA ASN A 437 -3.15 -16.55 21.03
C ASN A 437 -2.22 -17.06 19.92
N PHE A 438 -2.67 -17.02 18.64
CA PHE A 438 -1.92 -17.54 17.51
C PHE A 438 -1.36 -16.42 16.65
N MET A 439 -0.25 -16.72 15.96
CA MET A 439 0.30 -15.94 14.86
C MET A 439 0.25 -16.80 13.59
N GLY A 440 -0.40 -16.30 12.55
CA GLY A 440 -0.38 -16.90 11.22
C GLY A 440 0.73 -16.28 10.39
N TYR A 441 1.59 -17.10 9.82
CA TYR A 441 2.63 -16.70 8.86
C TYR A 441 2.27 -17.22 7.48
N SER A 442 2.22 -16.33 6.50
CA SER A 442 1.82 -16.62 5.13
C SER A 442 2.99 -16.38 4.18
N PHE A 443 3.34 -17.39 3.41
CA PHE A 443 4.45 -17.43 2.45
C PHE A 443 3.87 -17.43 1.04
N ARG A 444 3.97 -16.31 0.33
CA ARG A 444 3.40 -16.08 -1.00
C ARG A 444 4.50 -16.18 -2.06
N THR A 445 4.52 -17.27 -2.80
CA THR A 445 5.40 -17.46 -3.97
C THR A 445 4.79 -16.83 -5.23
N ALA A 446 5.32 -17.09 -6.41
CA ALA A 446 4.69 -16.64 -7.66
C ALA A 446 3.30 -17.25 -7.87
N ASN A 447 3.12 -18.55 -7.54
CA ASN A 447 1.90 -19.30 -7.86
C ASN A 447 1.16 -19.85 -6.64
N HIS A 448 1.78 -19.91 -5.47
CA HIS A 448 1.17 -20.52 -4.29
C HIS A 448 1.24 -19.61 -3.08
N ARG A 449 0.33 -19.86 -2.14
CA ARG A 449 0.40 -19.33 -0.78
C ARG A 449 0.32 -20.49 0.20
N TYR A 450 1.29 -20.56 1.07
CA TYR A 450 1.26 -21.46 2.22
C TYR A 450 1.18 -20.63 3.50
N THR A 451 0.21 -20.92 4.36
CA THR A 451 0.03 -20.26 5.65
C THR A 451 0.06 -21.29 6.75
N LEU A 452 0.81 -21.02 7.81
CA LEU A 452 0.81 -21.83 9.04
C LEU A 452 0.52 -20.96 10.26
N TRP A 453 -0.17 -21.56 11.24
CA TRP A 453 -0.55 -20.90 12.49
C TRP A 453 0.13 -21.56 13.67
N ILE A 454 0.87 -20.78 14.45
CA ILE A 454 1.57 -21.21 15.67
C ILE A 454 1.13 -20.37 16.87
N GLU A 455 1.31 -20.89 18.09
CA GLU A 455 1.10 -20.11 19.30
C GLU A 455 2.11 -18.95 19.38
N LYS A 456 1.67 -17.76 19.81
CA LYS A 456 2.52 -16.55 19.88
C LYS A 456 3.75 -16.74 20.77
N GLU A 457 3.66 -17.59 21.79
CA GLU A 457 4.80 -17.91 22.66
C GLU A 457 5.95 -18.64 21.94
N LYS A 458 5.66 -19.21 20.78
CA LYS A 458 6.65 -19.87 19.92
C LYS A 458 7.40 -18.92 18.98
N ILE A 459 7.00 -17.66 18.88
CA ILE A 459 7.68 -16.66 18.04
C ILE A 459 9.14 -16.53 18.51
N GLY A 460 10.08 -16.67 17.56
CA GLY A 460 11.51 -16.62 17.84
C GLY A 460 12.08 -17.91 18.45
N SER A 461 11.29 -18.99 18.55
CA SER A 461 11.73 -20.31 18.97
C SER A 461 11.79 -21.26 17.77
N LYS A 462 12.47 -22.42 17.95
CA LYS A 462 12.41 -23.48 16.93
C LYS A 462 11.00 -24.04 16.85
N ILE A 463 10.42 -24.00 15.65
CA ILE A 463 9.08 -24.52 15.38
C ILE A 463 9.18 -25.98 14.93
N ASN A 464 8.41 -26.85 15.58
CA ASN A 464 8.24 -28.23 15.19
C ASN A 464 6.85 -28.45 14.59
N GLU A 465 6.63 -29.55 13.89
CA GLU A 465 5.32 -29.84 13.28
C GLU A 465 4.15 -29.84 14.28
N ASN A 466 4.38 -30.32 15.49
CA ASN A 466 3.37 -30.34 16.54
C ASN A 466 2.98 -28.95 17.09
N ASP A 467 3.80 -27.93 16.83
CA ASP A 467 3.51 -26.54 17.19
C ASP A 467 2.52 -25.89 16.22
N ILE A 468 2.33 -26.48 15.03
CA ILE A 468 1.43 -25.97 14.00
C ILE A 468 -0.02 -26.37 14.33
N LYS A 469 -0.92 -25.39 14.42
CA LYS A 469 -2.32 -25.59 14.80
C LYS A 469 -3.28 -25.61 13.62
N GLN A 470 -2.96 -24.89 12.56
CA GLN A 470 -3.74 -24.80 11.33
C GLN A 470 -2.79 -24.48 10.17
N GLU A 471 -3.11 -24.99 9.00
CA GLU A 471 -2.35 -24.77 7.78
C GLU A 471 -3.30 -24.57 6.60
N GLU A 472 -2.88 -23.72 5.64
CA GLU A 472 -3.60 -23.48 4.38
C GLU A 472 -2.60 -23.50 3.23
N LEU A 473 -3.01 -24.06 2.09
CA LEU A 473 -2.28 -24.04 0.83
C LEU A 473 -3.23 -23.65 -0.31
N PHE A 474 -2.92 -22.57 -1.02
CA PHE A 474 -3.66 -22.11 -2.19
C PHE A 474 -2.78 -22.14 -3.44
N ASP A 475 -3.38 -22.40 -4.60
CA ASP A 475 -2.73 -22.42 -5.91
C ASP A 475 -3.40 -21.43 -6.86
N TYR A 476 -2.77 -20.29 -7.10
CA TYR A 476 -3.31 -19.22 -7.95
C TYR A 476 -3.34 -19.55 -9.44
N SER A 477 -2.68 -20.65 -9.86
CA SER A 477 -2.76 -21.11 -11.24
C SER A 477 -4.12 -21.74 -11.56
N SER A 478 -4.76 -22.34 -10.56
CA SER A 478 -6.07 -23.01 -10.68
C SER A 478 -7.18 -22.33 -9.89
N ASP A 479 -6.85 -21.68 -8.76
CA ASP A 479 -7.78 -21.04 -7.83
C ASP A 479 -7.30 -19.64 -7.42
N PRO A 480 -7.42 -18.63 -8.28
CA PRO A 480 -6.97 -17.27 -7.98
C PRO A 480 -7.78 -16.57 -6.88
N LEU A 481 -8.92 -17.15 -6.46
CA LEU A 481 -9.81 -16.61 -5.43
C LEU A 481 -9.65 -17.27 -4.06
N GLU A 482 -8.70 -18.17 -3.89
CA GLU A 482 -8.43 -18.88 -2.61
C GLU A 482 -9.69 -19.59 -2.07
N THR A 483 -10.42 -20.29 -2.95
CA THR A 483 -11.73 -20.88 -2.62
C THR A 483 -11.63 -22.20 -1.89
N GLU A 484 -10.49 -22.88 -1.96
CA GLU A 484 -10.28 -24.20 -1.40
C GLU A 484 -8.85 -24.40 -0.87
N ASN A 485 -8.72 -24.98 0.32
CA ASN A 485 -7.44 -25.41 0.88
C ASN A 485 -6.99 -26.74 0.24
N HIS A 486 -5.82 -26.72 -0.39
CA HIS A 486 -5.28 -27.89 -1.11
C HIS A 486 -4.46 -28.86 -0.24
N ILE A 487 -4.32 -28.61 1.07
CA ILE A 487 -3.62 -29.53 1.97
C ILE A 487 -4.36 -30.87 2.03
N GLY A 488 -3.58 -31.96 1.94
CA GLY A 488 -4.11 -33.32 1.91
C GLY A 488 -4.48 -33.84 0.50
N LYS A 489 -4.52 -33.00 -0.52
CA LYS A 489 -4.75 -33.44 -1.90
C LYS A 489 -3.48 -34.06 -2.50
N THR A 490 -3.61 -35.19 -3.16
CA THR A 490 -2.47 -36.00 -3.68
C THR A 490 -1.56 -35.18 -4.61
N GLY A 491 -2.11 -34.34 -5.50
CA GLY A 491 -1.35 -33.53 -6.44
C GLY A 491 -0.49 -32.43 -5.80
N TYR A 492 -0.77 -32.04 -4.55
CA TYR A 492 -0.10 -30.93 -3.87
C TYR A 492 0.93 -31.36 -2.82
N LYS A 493 1.10 -32.67 -2.58
CA LYS A 493 1.98 -33.19 -1.52
C LYS A 493 3.42 -32.66 -1.61
N ASN A 494 4.01 -32.62 -2.80
CA ASN A 494 5.39 -32.18 -2.96
C ASN A 494 5.52 -30.66 -2.73
N ILE A 495 4.60 -29.88 -3.28
CA ILE A 495 4.55 -28.41 -3.11
C ILE A 495 4.34 -28.06 -1.62
N TYR A 496 3.40 -28.73 -0.97
CA TYR A 496 3.16 -28.56 0.46
C TYR A 496 4.41 -28.84 1.30
N ASN A 497 5.08 -29.98 1.08
CA ASN A 497 6.27 -30.34 1.85
C ASN A 497 7.41 -29.35 1.64
N ASP A 498 7.63 -28.89 0.41
CA ASP A 498 8.66 -27.91 0.07
C ASP A 498 8.39 -26.57 0.74
N LEU A 499 7.19 -26.03 0.60
CA LEU A 499 6.81 -24.74 1.19
C LEU A 499 6.81 -24.78 2.72
N LYS A 500 6.35 -25.90 3.31
CA LYS A 500 6.42 -26.10 4.76
C LYS A 500 7.86 -26.11 5.25
N GLN A 501 8.75 -26.82 4.58
CA GLN A 501 10.17 -26.86 4.94
C GLN A 501 10.80 -25.47 4.84
N GLN A 502 10.55 -24.72 3.77
CA GLN A 502 11.04 -23.36 3.61
C GLN A 502 10.50 -22.41 4.69
N ALA A 503 9.21 -22.53 5.03
CA ALA A 503 8.58 -21.75 6.09
C ALA A 503 9.20 -22.03 7.47
N LEU A 504 9.37 -23.30 7.82
CA LEU A 504 10.01 -23.71 9.09
C LEU A 504 11.47 -23.25 9.18
N LEU A 505 12.20 -23.29 8.05
CA LEU A 505 13.56 -22.79 7.98
C LEU A 505 13.59 -21.26 8.19
N PHE A 506 12.70 -20.51 7.54
CA PHE A 506 12.59 -19.07 7.68
C PHE A 506 12.25 -18.64 9.12
N LEU A 507 11.36 -19.37 9.80
CA LEU A 507 10.93 -19.07 11.17
C LEU A 507 11.91 -19.57 12.24
N SER A 508 12.95 -20.30 11.87
CA SER A 508 13.94 -20.86 12.81
C SER A 508 14.88 -19.79 13.37
N PRO A 509 15.15 -19.76 14.69
CA PRO A 509 15.99 -18.74 15.31
C PRO A 509 17.49 -18.83 14.92
N VAL A 510 17.91 -19.88 14.24
CA VAL A 510 19.34 -20.17 13.92
C VAL A 510 19.88 -19.32 12.77
N GLN A 511 19.07 -18.49 12.12
CA GLN A 511 19.56 -17.73 10.96
C GLN A 511 19.61 -16.21 11.17
N ASN A 512 20.57 -15.76 11.99
CA ASN A 512 21.30 -14.52 11.75
C ASN A 512 22.45 -14.71 10.71
N ILE A 513 22.41 -15.76 9.89
CA ILE A 513 23.33 -15.97 8.78
C ILE A 513 22.62 -15.48 7.51
N LYS A 514 23.12 -14.38 6.96
CA LYS A 514 22.71 -13.82 5.66
C LYS A 514 22.51 -14.94 4.64
N THR A 515 21.29 -15.11 4.14
CA THR A 515 20.93 -16.05 3.06
C THR A 515 21.53 -15.70 1.69
N ASN A 516 22.53 -14.85 1.64
CA ASN A 516 23.23 -14.45 0.40
C ASN A 516 24.13 -15.55 -0.19
N SER A 517 24.24 -16.74 0.42
CA SER A 517 25.17 -17.79 -0.04
C SER A 517 24.54 -19.16 -0.30
N ILE A 518 23.22 -19.36 -0.16
CA ILE A 518 22.60 -20.69 -0.35
C ILE A 518 22.04 -20.91 -1.77
N SER A 519 21.98 -19.86 -2.61
CA SER A 519 21.43 -20.00 -3.98
C SER A 519 22.29 -20.79 -4.97
N SER A 520 23.51 -21.20 -4.59
CA SER A 520 24.42 -21.86 -5.56
C SER A 520 24.52 -23.40 -5.46
N SER A 521 24.00 -24.04 -4.42
CA SER A 521 24.14 -25.50 -4.25
C SER A 521 22.87 -26.34 -4.39
N LEU A 522 21.67 -25.71 -4.43
CA LEU A 522 20.40 -26.40 -4.64
C LEU A 522 19.86 -26.29 -6.09
N SER A 523 20.54 -25.55 -6.97
CA SER A 523 20.05 -25.23 -8.32
C SER A 523 20.24 -26.34 -9.37
N THR A 524 20.92 -27.44 -9.05
CA THR A 524 21.26 -28.47 -10.04
C THR A 524 20.15 -29.51 -10.24
N GLY A 525 19.21 -29.67 -9.30
CA GLY A 525 18.10 -30.63 -9.41
C GLY A 525 16.81 -30.07 -10.03
N ILE A 526 16.65 -28.74 -10.04
CA ILE A 526 15.40 -28.08 -10.48
C ILE A 526 15.48 -27.53 -11.91
N LYS A 527 16.69 -27.33 -12.44
CA LYS A 527 16.86 -26.81 -13.80
C LYS A 527 16.30 -27.73 -14.92
N ASP A 528 16.23 -29.02 -14.68
CA ASP A 528 15.74 -29.99 -15.68
C ASP A 528 14.21 -30.13 -15.73
N LEU A 529 13.49 -29.65 -14.72
CA LEU A 529 12.01 -29.67 -14.65
C LEU A 529 11.34 -28.41 -15.20
N LEU A 530 12.07 -27.29 -15.33
CA LEU A 530 11.50 -25.99 -15.76
C LEU A 530 11.65 -25.71 -17.27
N MET A 531 12.29 -26.60 -18.04
CA MET A 531 12.52 -26.43 -19.50
C MET A 531 11.41 -26.97 -20.36
N GLN A 532 10.28 -27.45 -19.82
CA GLN A 532 9.18 -28.03 -20.62
C GLN A 532 7.81 -27.41 -20.40
N SER A 533 7.69 -26.15 -20.02
CA SER A 533 6.40 -25.45 -20.07
C SER A 533 6.49 -24.20 -20.93
N ASP A 534 5.84 -24.24 -22.08
CA ASP A 534 5.65 -23.11 -22.99
C ASP A 534 4.95 -21.94 -22.29
N TYR A 535 5.69 -20.86 -22.09
CA TYR A 535 5.15 -19.59 -21.60
C TYR A 535 4.48 -18.83 -22.76
N ASN A 536 3.20 -19.07 -22.96
CA ASN A 536 2.35 -18.17 -23.76
C ASN A 536 0.91 -18.21 -23.26
N THR A 537 0.64 -17.52 -22.15
CA THR A 537 -0.69 -16.96 -21.86
C THR A 537 -0.58 -15.89 -20.77
N ASN A 538 -0.43 -14.62 -21.20
CA ASN A 538 -0.67 -13.44 -20.36
C ASN A 538 -2.18 -13.27 -20.14
N LYS A 539 -2.74 -13.87 -19.11
CA LYS A 539 -4.05 -13.48 -18.56
C LYS A 539 -3.99 -13.54 -17.05
N VAL A 540 -3.77 -12.37 -16.44
CA VAL A 540 -4.03 -12.18 -15.02
C VAL A 540 -5.53 -11.96 -14.88
N TYR A 541 -6.26 -12.92 -14.33
CA TYR A 541 -7.67 -12.76 -14.01
C TYR A 541 -7.80 -11.90 -12.75
N VAL A 542 -8.26 -10.65 -12.93
CA VAL A 542 -8.92 -9.87 -11.89
C VAL A 542 -10.41 -10.02 -12.19
N GLY A 543 -11.21 -10.42 -11.20
CA GLY A 543 -12.59 -10.84 -11.38
C GLY A 543 -13.45 -9.91 -12.23
N ALA A 544 -14.25 -10.55 -13.10
CA ALA A 544 -15.34 -10.04 -13.94
C ALA A 544 -14.94 -9.36 -15.26
N THR A 545 -15.11 -10.10 -16.35
CA THR A 545 -15.10 -9.61 -17.74
C THR A 545 -16.33 -8.76 -18.04
N LEU A 546 -16.14 -7.49 -18.33
CA LEU A 546 -17.15 -6.64 -19.00
C LEU A 546 -16.50 -5.92 -20.19
N ASN A 547 -17.19 -5.94 -21.32
CA ASN A 547 -16.73 -5.44 -22.62
C ASN A 547 -16.37 -3.94 -22.62
N HIS A 548 -15.18 -3.62 -23.08
CA HIS A 548 -14.50 -2.34 -23.11
C HIS A 548 -15.12 -1.22 -23.96
N SER A 549 -16.14 -1.49 -24.80
CA SER A 549 -16.51 -0.55 -25.88
C SER A 549 -17.50 0.56 -25.50
N GLN A 550 -18.12 0.54 -24.33
CA GLN A 550 -19.17 1.49 -23.95
C GLN A 550 -18.83 2.47 -22.82
N LEU A 551 -17.71 2.32 -22.14
CA LEU A 551 -17.28 3.21 -21.05
C LEU A 551 -16.33 4.33 -21.47
N ASN A 552 -15.60 4.16 -22.57
CA ASN A 552 -14.58 5.11 -23.03
C ASN A 552 -15.10 6.40 -23.67
N THR A 553 -16.36 6.47 -24.10
CA THR A 553 -16.88 7.62 -24.84
C THR A 553 -17.33 8.81 -23.98
N LYS A 554 -17.58 8.62 -22.68
CA LYS A 554 -18.01 9.72 -21.78
C LYS A 554 -16.89 10.33 -20.92
N VAL A 555 -15.79 9.62 -20.75
CA VAL A 555 -14.66 10.08 -19.93
C VAL A 555 -13.72 10.98 -20.73
N SER A 556 -13.58 10.72 -22.04
CA SER A 556 -12.73 11.52 -22.94
C SER A 556 -13.24 12.95 -23.13
N ASP A 557 -14.56 13.17 -23.16
CA ASP A 557 -15.13 14.48 -23.48
C ASP A 557 -15.19 15.46 -22.30
N LEU A 558 -15.12 14.96 -21.05
CA LEU A 558 -15.20 15.80 -19.85
C LEU A 558 -13.84 16.20 -19.25
N TYR A 559 -12.77 15.46 -19.55
CA TYR A 559 -11.50 15.64 -18.84
C TYR A 559 -10.26 15.90 -19.72
N LEU A 560 -10.32 15.67 -21.03
CA LEU A 560 -9.18 15.94 -21.93
C LEU A 560 -9.05 17.43 -22.31
N LYS A 561 -10.08 18.26 -22.07
CA LYS A 561 -10.00 19.71 -22.36
C LYS A 561 -9.15 20.50 -21.37
N ASP A 562 -8.96 19.99 -20.14
CA ASP A 562 -8.16 20.67 -19.11
C ASP A 562 -6.73 20.13 -18.95
N PHE A 563 -6.34 19.15 -19.75
CA PHE A 563 -5.01 18.51 -19.70
C PHE A 563 -4.34 18.52 -21.09
N ASN A 564 -4.01 19.69 -21.59
CA ASN A 564 -2.94 19.82 -22.58
C ASN A 564 -1.60 19.80 -21.82
N TYR A 565 -0.90 18.68 -21.90
CA TYR A 565 0.51 18.54 -21.52
C TYR A 565 1.42 18.84 -22.71
#